data_cfb4dafff51677d35bfaae7334848e9b
#
_entry.id   cfb4dafff51677d35bfaae7334848e9b
#
_cell.length_a   1.000
_cell.length_b   1.000
_cell.length_c   1.000
_cell.angle_alpha   90.00
_cell.angle_beta   90.00
_cell.angle_gamma   90.00
#
_symmetry.space_group_name_H-M   'P 1'
#
loop_
_entity.id
_entity.type
_entity.pdbx_description
1 polymer ?
#
loop_
_entity_poly.entity_id
_entity_poly.type
_entity_poly.pdbx_seq_one_letter_code
_entity_poly.pdbx_strand_id
1 'polypeptide(L)'
;RAKYEYQTTMGAGRFEVRNARVSVTGNVLPSVAYKAEIDLSDEGQIKMLDAYARLFPTKGLTVTAGQMRVPFTIDAHRSPHQQYFPNRSFIAKQVGNVRDVGFTVGYTLPTDVPITVEGGLFNGSGLTNQKEWHKEVNYSAKARFLFTKGLNLTLSVQSIQPEEVRMQSYDIGAYYETGRFHIEGEYLYKQYSDNAFKDVHAVNTFINYDLP
;
A
#
# COMPACT_ATOMS: atom_id res chain seq x y z
N ARG A 1 -5.06 9.42 -15.34
CA ARG A 1 -5.24 10.62 -14.51
C ARG A 1 -4.23 11.68 -14.95
N ALA A 2 -4.71 12.88 -15.31
CA ALA A 2 -3.91 14.05 -15.59
C ALA A 2 -4.14 15.11 -14.52
N LYS A 3 -3.18 15.97 -14.28
CA LYS A 3 -3.29 17.12 -13.38
C LYS A 3 -2.61 18.36 -13.97
N TYR A 4 -3.04 19.50 -13.49
CA TYR A 4 -2.34 20.78 -13.64
C TYR A 4 -1.88 21.22 -12.25
N GLU A 5 -0.65 21.68 -12.14
CA GLU A 5 -0.08 22.27 -10.93
C GLU A 5 0.44 23.68 -11.25
N TYR A 6 0.20 24.60 -10.34
CA TYR A 6 0.75 25.95 -10.39
C TYR A 6 1.53 26.22 -9.10
N GLN A 7 2.77 26.65 -9.26
CA GLN A 7 3.64 26.98 -8.13
C GLN A 7 3.79 28.51 -8.04
N THR A 8 3.17 29.08 -7.02
CA THR A 8 3.10 30.54 -6.82
C THR A 8 4.45 31.18 -6.62
N THR A 9 5.39 30.52 -5.94
CA THR A 9 6.76 31.04 -5.71
C THR A 9 7.58 31.13 -6.99
N MET A 10 7.31 30.32 -8.00
CA MET A 10 7.98 30.33 -9.30
C MET A 10 7.18 31.06 -10.37
N GLY A 11 5.91 31.39 -10.12
CA GLY A 11 4.99 31.93 -11.11
C GLY A 11 4.78 31.04 -12.34
N ALA A 12 4.94 29.72 -12.19
CA ALA A 12 4.94 28.76 -13.28
C ALA A 12 3.93 27.62 -13.06
N GLY A 13 3.35 27.13 -14.15
CA GLY A 13 2.44 25.99 -14.13
C GLY A 13 2.88 24.88 -15.07
N ARG A 14 2.43 23.65 -14.79
CA ARG A 14 2.68 22.48 -15.63
C ARG A 14 1.49 21.56 -15.73
N PHE A 15 1.35 20.89 -16.85
CA PHE A 15 0.47 19.74 -17.03
C PHE A 15 1.29 18.45 -16.86
N GLU A 16 0.68 17.45 -16.23
CA GLU A 16 1.33 16.17 -15.97
C GLU A 16 0.34 15.02 -16.15
N VAL A 17 0.74 13.96 -16.85
CA VAL A 17 0.06 12.68 -16.82
C VAL A 17 0.57 11.92 -15.62
N ARG A 18 -0.21 11.89 -14.56
CA ARG A 18 0.22 11.33 -13.26
C ARG A 18 0.11 9.82 -13.17
N ASN A 19 -0.88 9.23 -13.79
CA ASN A 19 -1.08 7.78 -13.84
C ASN A 19 -1.73 7.40 -15.16
N ALA A 20 -1.11 6.45 -15.85
CA ALA A 20 -1.63 5.83 -17.07
C ALA A 20 -1.38 4.32 -16.97
N ARG A 21 -2.27 3.61 -16.26
CA ARG A 21 -2.06 2.21 -15.90
C ARG A 21 -2.88 1.27 -16.75
N VAL A 22 -2.24 0.16 -17.12
CA VAL A 22 -2.87 -0.98 -17.76
C VAL A 22 -2.61 -2.21 -16.90
N SER A 23 -3.65 -3.00 -16.66
CA SER A 23 -3.51 -4.23 -15.89
C SER A 23 -4.24 -5.39 -16.56
N VAL A 24 -3.67 -6.57 -16.42
CA VAL A 24 -4.28 -7.84 -16.80
C VAL A 24 -4.39 -8.70 -15.55
N THR A 25 -5.58 -9.21 -15.31
CA THR A 25 -5.86 -10.14 -14.21
C THR A 25 -6.62 -11.33 -14.75
N GLY A 26 -6.38 -12.50 -14.20
CA GLY A 26 -7.10 -13.71 -14.59
C GLY A 26 -6.82 -14.88 -13.65
N ASN A 27 -7.50 -15.98 -13.92
CA ASN A 27 -7.26 -17.25 -13.25
C ASN A 27 -6.73 -18.27 -14.28
N VAL A 28 -5.60 -18.90 -13.94
CA VAL A 28 -5.07 -20.03 -14.72
C VAL A 28 -5.80 -21.30 -14.31
N LEU A 29 -6.11 -21.43 -13.03
CA LEU A 29 -6.91 -22.50 -12.41
C LEU A 29 -7.88 -21.88 -11.39
N PRO A 30 -8.93 -22.57 -10.95
CA PRO A 30 -9.83 -22.08 -9.90
C PRO A 30 -9.08 -21.66 -8.61
N SER A 31 -7.93 -22.30 -8.33
CA SER A 31 -7.09 -22.05 -7.16
C SER A 31 -5.89 -21.15 -7.46
N VAL A 32 -5.70 -20.64 -8.69
CA VAL A 32 -4.52 -19.88 -9.08
C VAL A 32 -4.94 -18.65 -9.89
N ALA A 33 -4.75 -17.46 -9.31
CA ALA A 33 -4.91 -16.18 -9.99
C ALA A 33 -3.56 -15.53 -10.31
N TYR A 34 -3.56 -14.61 -11.27
CA TYR A 34 -2.40 -13.77 -11.58
C TYR A 34 -2.80 -12.33 -11.80
N LYS A 35 -1.84 -11.42 -11.63
CA LYS A 35 -1.96 -10.03 -12.02
C LYS A 35 -0.65 -9.52 -12.60
N ALA A 36 -0.76 -8.74 -13.68
CA ALA A 36 0.29 -7.88 -14.19
C ALA A 36 -0.27 -6.46 -14.34
N GLU A 37 0.46 -5.45 -13.86
CA GLU A 37 0.09 -4.03 -13.98
C GLU A 37 1.32 -3.21 -14.34
N ILE A 38 1.20 -2.34 -15.34
CA ILE A 38 2.22 -1.39 -15.77
C ILE A 38 1.70 0.04 -15.65
N ASP A 39 2.61 0.99 -15.45
CA ASP A 39 2.34 2.43 -15.53
C ASP A 39 3.13 3.04 -16.69
N LEU A 40 2.45 3.80 -17.55
CA LEU A 40 2.97 4.44 -18.75
C LEU A 40 3.16 5.95 -18.55
N SER A 41 3.03 6.46 -17.32
CA SER A 41 3.06 7.89 -17.03
C SER A 41 4.44 8.45 -16.71
N ASP A 42 5.49 7.65 -16.76
CA ASP A 42 6.85 8.03 -16.37
C ASP A 42 7.68 8.48 -17.59
N GLU A 43 7.27 9.59 -18.23
CA GLU A 43 7.99 10.30 -19.30
C GLU A 43 8.58 9.40 -20.41
N GLY A 44 7.77 8.43 -20.84
CA GLY A 44 8.15 7.48 -21.89
C GLY A 44 8.77 6.16 -21.38
N GLN A 45 8.93 6.00 -20.08
CA GLN A 45 9.37 4.74 -19.49
C GLN A 45 8.18 3.88 -19.05
N ILE A 46 8.27 2.58 -19.28
CA ILE A 46 7.29 1.61 -18.80
C ILE A 46 7.76 1.10 -17.43
N LYS A 47 6.93 1.34 -16.41
CA LYS A 47 7.20 0.86 -15.06
C LYS A 47 6.33 -0.33 -14.71
N MET A 48 6.92 -1.50 -14.47
CA MET A 48 6.21 -2.65 -13.92
C MET A 48 5.79 -2.35 -12.47
N LEU A 49 4.49 -2.41 -12.19
CA LEU A 49 3.95 -2.17 -10.84
C LEU A 49 3.62 -3.46 -10.12
N ASP A 50 2.77 -4.30 -10.68
CA ASP A 50 2.40 -5.59 -10.11
C ASP A 50 2.75 -6.70 -11.11
N ALA A 51 3.35 -7.79 -10.62
CA ALA A 51 3.63 -9.00 -11.37
C ALA A 51 3.67 -10.17 -10.38
N TYR A 52 2.50 -10.78 -10.11
CA TYR A 52 2.41 -11.82 -9.11
C TYR A 52 1.45 -12.94 -9.49
N ALA A 53 1.68 -14.12 -8.90
CA ALA A 53 0.73 -15.21 -8.82
C ALA A 53 0.14 -15.30 -7.41
N ARG A 54 -1.15 -15.66 -7.31
CA ARG A 54 -1.86 -15.83 -6.06
C ARG A 54 -2.53 -17.19 -6.03
N LEU A 55 -2.22 -17.97 -5.00
CA LEU A 55 -2.78 -19.28 -4.74
C LEU A 55 -3.89 -19.18 -3.69
N PHE A 56 -4.92 -19.99 -3.84
CA PHE A 56 -6.02 -20.19 -2.88
C PHE A 56 -6.05 -21.65 -2.46
N PRO A 57 -5.14 -22.10 -1.56
CA PRO A 57 -5.02 -23.52 -1.19
C PRO A 57 -6.26 -24.05 -0.49
N THR A 58 -6.89 -23.24 0.36
CA THR A 58 -8.14 -23.54 1.06
C THR A 58 -8.99 -22.28 1.21
N LYS A 59 -10.24 -22.42 1.61
CA LYS A 59 -11.13 -21.29 1.88
C LYS A 59 -10.51 -20.35 2.93
N GLY A 60 -10.42 -19.08 2.61
CA GLY A 60 -9.87 -18.04 3.47
C GLY A 60 -8.35 -17.90 3.43
N LEU A 61 -7.59 -18.89 2.95
CA LEU A 61 -6.13 -18.86 2.86
C LEU A 61 -5.69 -18.37 1.47
N THR A 62 -4.80 -17.41 1.45
CA THR A 62 -4.15 -16.90 0.23
C THR A 62 -2.63 -16.90 0.38
N VAL A 63 -1.92 -17.30 -0.67
CA VAL A 63 -0.47 -17.18 -0.77
C VAL A 63 -0.16 -16.43 -2.04
N THR A 64 0.55 -15.31 -1.94
CA THR A 64 0.89 -14.48 -3.11
C THR A 64 2.40 -14.40 -3.22
N ALA A 65 2.95 -14.58 -4.43
CA ALA A 65 4.38 -14.47 -4.69
C ALA A 65 4.64 -13.63 -5.95
N GLY A 66 5.65 -12.77 -5.89
CA GLY A 66 6.06 -11.86 -6.96
C GLY A 66 6.14 -10.41 -6.52
N GLN A 67 6.03 -9.49 -7.48
CA GLN A 67 6.01 -8.06 -7.23
C GLN A 67 4.59 -7.60 -6.93
N MET A 68 4.35 -7.10 -5.73
CA MET A 68 3.01 -6.76 -5.26
C MET A 68 3.01 -5.58 -4.30
N ARG A 69 1.81 -5.11 -3.94
CA ARG A 69 1.67 -4.14 -2.85
C ARG A 69 1.99 -4.79 -1.53
N VAL A 70 2.83 -4.12 -0.74
CA VAL A 70 3.18 -4.54 0.61
C VAL A 70 1.95 -4.35 1.52
N PRO A 71 1.61 -5.31 2.38
CA PRO A 71 0.47 -5.22 3.30
C PRO A 71 0.79 -4.25 4.46
N PHE A 72 0.68 -2.94 4.19
CA PHE A 72 0.99 -1.89 5.15
C PHE A 72 0.11 -0.67 4.90
N THR A 73 -0.37 0.00 5.95
CA THR A 73 -1.22 1.20 5.98
C THR A 73 -2.55 1.09 5.21
N ILE A 74 -3.42 2.09 5.34
CA ILE A 74 -4.65 2.23 4.54
C ILE A 74 -4.36 3.06 3.29
N ASP A 75 -3.90 4.32 3.46
CA ASP A 75 -3.77 5.27 2.35
C ASP A 75 -2.67 4.86 1.35
N ALA A 76 -1.51 4.41 1.82
CA ALA A 76 -0.45 3.95 0.91
C ALA A 76 -0.85 2.72 0.10
N HIS A 77 -1.67 1.83 0.67
CA HIS A 77 -2.18 0.64 -0.01
C HIS A 77 -3.32 0.95 -1.00
N ARG A 78 -3.96 2.11 -0.91
CA ARG A 78 -5.06 2.53 -1.78
C ARG A 78 -4.59 2.78 -3.22
N SER A 79 -5.36 2.30 -4.19
CA SER A 79 -5.08 2.55 -5.61
C SER A 79 -5.35 4.01 -5.99
N PRO A 80 -4.66 4.59 -7.01
CA PRO A 80 -4.89 5.99 -7.39
C PRO A 80 -6.32 6.35 -7.73
N HIS A 81 -7.09 5.41 -8.30
CA HIS A 81 -8.51 5.63 -8.63
C HIS A 81 -9.43 5.61 -7.39
N GLN A 82 -8.94 5.09 -6.27
CA GLN A 82 -9.66 5.02 -4.98
C GLN A 82 -9.25 6.14 -4.02
N GLN A 83 -8.35 7.03 -4.43
CA GLN A 83 -7.92 8.14 -3.61
C GLN A 83 -8.96 9.26 -3.62
N TYR A 84 -9.28 9.77 -2.44
CA TYR A 84 -10.19 10.90 -2.25
C TYR A 84 -9.57 12.22 -2.67
N PHE A 85 -8.24 12.36 -2.57
CA PHE A 85 -7.52 13.60 -2.88
C PHE A 85 -6.58 13.45 -4.08
N PRO A 86 -6.24 14.55 -4.75
CA PRO A 86 -5.26 14.57 -5.84
C PRO A 86 -3.90 14.03 -5.46
N ASN A 87 -3.46 14.26 -4.23
CA ASN A 87 -2.19 13.80 -3.70
C ASN A 87 -2.41 12.78 -2.59
N ARG A 88 -1.45 11.88 -2.41
CA ARG A 88 -1.41 10.99 -1.26
C ARG A 88 -1.14 11.78 0.02
N SER A 89 -1.57 11.22 1.15
CA SER A 89 -1.28 11.74 2.47
C SER A 89 0.22 11.82 2.77
N PHE A 90 0.57 12.51 3.83
CA PHE A 90 1.94 12.52 4.36
C PHE A 90 2.37 11.13 4.82
N ILE A 91 1.44 10.34 5.39
CA ILE A 91 1.69 8.93 5.78
C ILE A 91 2.19 8.12 4.58
N ALA A 92 1.49 8.19 3.45
CA ALA A 92 1.89 7.45 2.26
C ALA A 92 3.26 7.87 1.70
N LYS A 93 3.71 9.10 1.96
CA LYS A 93 5.06 9.57 1.63
C LYS A 93 6.12 9.01 2.58
N GLN A 94 5.76 8.72 3.83
CA GLN A 94 6.66 8.15 4.84
C GLN A 94 6.86 6.64 4.70
N VAL A 95 5.92 5.95 4.07
CA VAL A 95 5.97 4.49 3.88
C VAL A 95 7.11 4.05 2.94
N GLY A 96 7.61 4.94 2.09
CA GLY A 96 8.60 4.61 1.08
C GLY A 96 7.95 3.84 -0.09
N ASN A 97 8.45 2.65 -0.37
CA ASN A 97 7.94 1.84 -1.47
C ASN A 97 6.65 1.12 -1.09
N VAL A 98 5.55 1.47 -1.78
CA VAL A 98 4.23 0.83 -1.61
C VAL A 98 4.20 -0.59 -2.18
N ARG A 99 5.17 -0.92 -3.03
CA ARG A 99 5.33 -2.22 -3.71
C ARG A 99 6.71 -2.76 -3.51
N ASP A 100 6.81 -4.08 -3.44
CA ASP A 100 8.08 -4.79 -3.34
C ASP A 100 7.95 -6.20 -3.95
N VAL A 101 9.06 -6.87 -4.11
CA VAL A 101 9.15 -8.28 -4.53
C VAL A 101 9.27 -9.15 -3.29
N GLY A 102 8.42 -10.18 -3.22
CA GLY A 102 8.41 -11.08 -2.08
C GLY A 102 7.26 -12.07 -2.12
N PHE A 103 6.89 -12.56 -0.97
CA PHE A 103 5.70 -13.38 -0.83
C PHE A 103 4.89 -12.98 0.40
N THR A 104 3.57 -13.19 0.35
CA THR A 104 2.66 -13.00 1.47
C THR A 104 1.80 -14.23 1.69
N VAL A 105 1.40 -14.41 2.95
CA VAL A 105 0.37 -15.34 3.37
C VAL A 105 -0.74 -14.52 4.03
N GLY A 106 -1.95 -14.68 3.55
CA GLY A 106 -3.14 -14.03 4.09
C GLY A 106 -4.17 -15.07 4.52
N TYR A 107 -4.84 -14.79 5.62
CA TYR A 107 -5.93 -15.61 6.10
C TYR A 107 -7.12 -14.77 6.57
N THR A 108 -8.30 -15.11 6.08
CA THR A 108 -9.55 -14.52 6.55
C THR A 108 -10.22 -15.50 7.51
N LEU A 109 -10.30 -15.09 8.78
CA LEU A 109 -10.92 -15.90 9.83
C LEU A 109 -12.44 -15.98 9.60
N PRO A 110 -13.02 -17.17 9.74
CA PRO A 110 -14.46 -17.38 9.64
C PRO A 110 -15.16 -17.00 10.95
N THR A 111 -15.10 -15.74 11.34
CA THR A 111 -15.68 -15.19 12.57
C THR A 111 -16.83 -14.25 12.25
N ASP A 112 -17.73 -13.97 13.21
CA ASP A 112 -18.85 -13.04 13.03
C ASP A 112 -18.36 -11.63 12.66
N VAL A 113 -17.22 -11.24 13.21
CA VAL A 113 -16.45 -10.06 12.77
C VAL A 113 -15.42 -10.56 11.75
N PRO A 114 -15.54 -10.25 10.46
CA PRO A 114 -14.55 -10.62 9.47
C PRO A 114 -13.18 -10.03 9.82
N ILE A 115 -12.22 -10.90 10.11
CA ILE A 115 -10.83 -10.54 10.40
C ILE A 115 -9.95 -11.09 9.30
N THR A 116 -9.20 -10.21 8.64
CA THR A 116 -8.21 -10.62 7.64
C THR A 116 -6.83 -10.25 8.14
N VAL A 117 -5.93 -11.24 8.24
CA VAL A 117 -4.52 -11.04 8.58
C VAL A 117 -3.69 -11.40 7.36
N GLU A 118 -2.77 -10.55 6.99
CA GLU A 118 -1.81 -10.77 5.90
C GLU A 118 -0.42 -10.39 6.37
N GLY A 119 0.56 -11.22 6.09
CA GLY A 119 1.96 -10.94 6.39
C GLY A 119 2.87 -11.54 5.35
N GLY A 120 4.09 -11.00 5.19
CA GLY A 120 5.01 -11.49 4.20
C GLY A 120 6.44 -11.00 4.36
N LEU A 121 7.32 -11.61 3.58
CA LEU A 121 8.74 -11.28 3.48
C LEU A 121 9.01 -10.66 2.11
N PHE A 122 9.88 -9.67 2.09
CA PHE A 122 10.16 -8.83 0.93
C PHE A 122 11.65 -8.54 0.80
N ASN A 123 12.07 -8.06 -0.37
CA ASN A 123 13.44 -7.59 -0.57
C ASN A 123 13.75 -6.33 0.26
N GLY A 124 12.76 -5.47 0.52
CA GLY A 124 12.93 -4.20 1.24
C GLY A 124 13.37 -3.03 0.35
N SER A 125 13.79 -3.30 -0.87
CA SER A 125 14.26 -2.30 -1.85
C SER A 125 13.18 -1.72 -2.75
N GLY A 126 11.96 -2.25 -2.67
CA GLY A 126 10.84 -1.80 -3.47
C GLY A 126 10.90 -2.27 -4.92
N LEU A 127 10.74 -1.33 -5.87
CA LEU A 127 10.74 -1.63 -7.31
C LEU A 127 12.13 -1.55 -7.95
N THR A 128 13.15 -1.17 -7.21
CA THR A 128 14.52 -1.00 -7.67
C THR A 128 15.44 -2.02 -7.01
N ASN A 129 16.63 -2.21 -7.57
CA ASN A 129 17.68 -3.04 -6.97
C ASN A 129 17.25 -4.49 -6.67
N GLN A 130 16.31 -5.04 -7.44
CA GLN A 130 15.75 -6.38 -7.22
C GLN A 130 16.79 -7.51 -7.43
N LYS A 131 17.93 -7.21 -8.05
CA LYS A 131 19.03 -8.17 -8.31
C LYS A 131 20.13 -8.13 -7.25
N GLU A 132 20.03 -7.24 -6.30
CA GLU A 132 20.98 -7.14 -5.19
C GLU A 132 20.68 -8.19 -4.12
N TRP A 133 21.74 -8.73 -3.51
CA TRP A 133 21.63 -9.67 -2.41
C TRP A 133 21.49 -8.92 -1.09
N HIS A 134 20.40 -9.17 -0.37
CA HIS A 134 20.15 -8.61 0.94
C HIS A 134 20.44 -9.65 2.01
N LYS A 135 21.17 -9.26 3.06
CA LYS A 135 21.44 -10.12 4.23
C LYS A 135 20.30 -10.08 5.24
N GLU A 136 19.54 -8.99 5.22
CA GLU A 136 18.56 -8.67 6.23
C GLU A 136 17.17 -9.14 5.86
N VAL A 137 16.42 -9.63 6.84
CA VAL A 137 15.03 -10.02 6.65
C VAL A 137 14.14 -8.78 6.73
N ASN A 138 13.39 -8.53 5.66
CA ASN A 138 12.41 -7.45 5.56
C ASN A 138 11.01 -8.04 5.56
N TYR A 139 10.13 -7.52 6.42
CA TYR A 139 8.78 -8.04 6.56
C TYR A 139 7.75 -6.93 6.73
N SER A 140 6.51 -7.29 6.43
CA SER A 140 5.34 -6.46 6.69
C SER A 140 4.15 -7.33 7.04
N ALA A 141 3.29 -6.84 7.93
CA ALA A 141 2.06 -7.50 8.30
C ALA A 141 0.94 -6.48 8.52
N LYS A 142 -0.29 -6.89 8.19
CA LYS A 142 -1.50 -6.08 8.35
C LYS A 142 -2.67 -6.95 8.81
N ALA A 143 -3.40 -6.46 9.81
CA ALA A 143 -4.65 -7.02 10.26
C ALA A 143 -5.79 -6.03 10.01
N ARG A 144 -6.90 -6.48 9.45
CA ARG A 144 -8.12 -5.73 9.23
C ARG A 144 -9.28 -6.35 9.97
N PHE A 145 -10.06 -5.52 10.63
CA PHE A 145 -11.24 -5.88 11.40
C PHE A 145 -12.45 -5.11 10.84
N LEU A 146 -13.48 -5.84 10.40
CA LEU A 146 -14.74 -5.28 9.91
C LEU A 146 -15.80 -5.43 10.99
N PHE A 147 -15.86 -4.50 11.96
CA PHE A 147 -16.70 -4.63 13.15
C PHE A 147 -18.19 -4.55 12.86
N THR A 148 -18.61 -3.66 11.96
CA THR A 148 -20.02 -3.49 11.56
C THR A 148 -20.06 -3.09 10.09
N LYS A 149 -21.26 -2.95 9.53
CA LYS A 149 -21.42 -2.39 8.19
C LYS A 149 -20.78 -0.99 8.16
N GLY A 150 -19.68 -0.87 7.44
CA GLY A 150 -18.97 0.38 7.22
C GLY A 150 -17.82 0.68 8.17
N LEU A 151 -17.70 0.08 9.36
CA LEU A 151 -16.58 0.34 10.27
C LEU A 151 -15.42 -0.65 10.03
N ASN A 152 -14.27 -0.13 9.68
CA ASN A 152 -13.02 -0.86 9.49
C ASN A 152 -11.94 -0.33 10.42
N LEU A 153 -11.23 -1.23 11.08
CA LEU A 153 -10.00 -0.94 11.80
C LEU A 153 -8.84 -1.70 11.13
N THR A 154 -7.73 -1.04 10.95
CA THR A 154 -6.50 -1.62 10.38
C THR A 154 -5.34 -1.39 11.32
N LEU A 155 -4.59 -2.45 11.58
CA LEU A 155 -3.31 -2.42 12.30
C LEU A 155 -2.25 -2.96 11.36
N SER A 156 -1.12 -2.29 11.26
CA SER A 156 -0.03 -2.77 10.42
C SER A 156 1.35 -2.48 10.99
N VAL A 157 2.31 -3.32 10.63
CA VAL A 157 3.71 -3.23 11.03
C VAL A 157 4.60 -3.54 9.84
N GLN A 158 5.70 -2.81 9.73
CA GLN A 158 6.71 -3.04 8.70
C GLN A 158 8.10 -2.86 9.30
N SER A 159 9.03 -3.74 8.95
CA SER A 159 10.46 -3.61 9.26
C SER A 159 11.25 -3.86 7.97
N ILE A 160 11.92 -2.84 7.47
CA ILE A 160 12.71 -2.89 6.24
C ILE A 160 14.06 -2.21 6.42
N GLN A 161 15.05 -2.71 5.69
CA GLN A 161 16.39 -2.13 5.61
C GLN A 161 16.79 -2.02 4.14
N PRO A 162 16.35 -0.97 3.44
CA PRO A 162 16.63 -0.79 2.00
C PRO A 162 18.11 -0.50 1.72
N GLU A 163 18.80 0.08 2.68
CA GLU A 163 20.23 0.41 2.63
C GLU A 163 20.91 -0.07 3.93
N GLU A 164 21.57 0.83 4.65
CA GLU A 164 22.28 0.48 5.90
C GLU A 164 21.42 0.62 7.16
N VAL A 165 20.40 1.50 7.12
CA VAL A 165 19.59 1.85 8.28
C VAL A 165 18.26 1.10 8.28
N ARG A 166 17.97 0.33 9.32
CA ARG A 166 16.69 -0.33 9.49
C ARG A 166 15.62 0.66 9.92
N MET A 167 14.49 0.58 9.23
CA MET A 167 13.27 1.33 9.55
C MET A 167 12.22 0.38 10.10
N GLN A 168 11.64 0.73 11.26
CA GLN A 168 10.49 0.05 11.83
C GLN A 168 9.31 1.01 11.83
N SER A 169 8.19 0.57 11.31
CA SER A 169 6.99 1.40 11.17
C SER A 169 5.79 0.66 11.74
N TYR A 170 4.97 1.39 12.49
CA TYR A 170 3.73 0.91 13.10
C TYR A 170 2.61 1.84 12.67
N ASP A 171 1.51 1.29 12.27
CA ASP A 171 0.38 2.05 11.77
C ASP A 171 -0.93 1.54 12.33
N ILE A 172 -1.79 2.47 12.69
CA ILE A 172 -3.16 2.23 13.09
C ILE A 172 -4.06 3.18 12.31
N GLY A 173 -5.06 2.64 11.64
CA GLY A 173 -6.03 3.42 10.90
C GLY A 173 -7.43 2.85 11.03
N ALA A 174 -8.41 3.73 10.97
CA ALA A 174 -9.81 3.35 10.95
C ALA A 174 -10.58 4.19 9.96
N TYR A 175 -11.59 3.61 9.34
CA TYR A 175 -12.57 4.37 8.59
C TYR A 175 -13.98 3.87 8.84
N TYR A 176 -14.93 4.78 8.69
CA TYR A 176 -16.35 4.49 8.75
C TYR A 176 -17.05 5.03 7.51
N GLU A 177 -17.78 4.14 6.84
CA GLU A 177 -18.58 4.45 5.66
C GLU A 177 -20.06 4.28 5.99
N THR A 178 -20.86 5.31 5.78
CA THR A 178 -22.32 5.24 5.96
C THR A 178 -23.03 6.17 4.98
N GLY A 179 -23.90 5.61 4.15
CA GLY A 179 -24.62 6.35 3.12
C GLY A 179 -23.66 7.10 2.19
N ARG A 180 -23.61 8.43 2.34
CA ARG A 180 -22.76 9.33 1.54
C ARG A 180 -21.51 9.81 2.26
N PHE A 181 -21.32 9.41 3.52
CA PHE A 181 -20.18 9.83 4.33
C PHE A 181 -19.10 8.76 4.37
N HIS A 182 -17.85 9.20 4.21
CA HIS A 182 -16.65 8.45 4.54
C HIS A 182 -15.80 9.29 5.50
N ILE A 183 -15.54 8.75 6.68
CA ILE A 183 -14.69 9.37 7.71
C ILE A 183 -13.51 8.45 7.92
N GLU A 184 -12.30 8.99 7.84
CA GLU A 184 -11.07 8.20 7.97
C GLU A 184 -10.06 8.91 8.86
N GLY A 185 -9.36 8.12 9.68
CA GLY A 185 -8.23 8.56 10.48
C GLY A 185 -7.13 7.50 10.47
N GLU A 186 -5.90 7.91 10.32
CA GLU A 186 -4.72 7.05 10.27
C GLU A 186 -3.56 7.72 11.01
N TYR A 187 -2.81 6.95 11.79
CA TYR A 187 -1.62 7.38 12.51
C TYR A 187 -0.48 6.42 12.23
N LEU A 188 0.67 6.95 11.84
CA LEU A 188 1.91 6.24 11.59
C LEU A 188 2.98 6.71 12.57
N TYR A 189 3.65 5.75 13.22
CA TYR A 189 4.91 5.93 13.92
C TYR A 189 6.03 5.19 13.20
N LYS A 190 7.13 5.89 12.89
CA LYS A 190 8.30 5.30 12.26
C LYS A 190 9.55 5.67 13.04
N GLN A 191 10.35 4.66 13.36
CA GLN A 191 11.64 4.79 14.02
C GLN A 191 12.77 4.22 13.15
N TYR A 192 13.98 4.70 13.40
CA TYR A 192 15.19 4.28 12.72
C TYR A 192 16.15 3.63 13.69
N SER A 193 16.87 2.57 13.28
CA SER A 193 17.90 1.96 14.10
C SER A 193 19.04 2.96 14.37
N ASP A 194 19.71 2.76 15.51
CA ASP A 194 20.91 3.49 15.93
C ASP A 194 20.73 5.02 16.00
N ASN A 195 19.48 5.49 16.14
CA ASN A 195 19.13 6.93 16.10
C ASN A 195 19.69 7.66 14.87
N ALA A 196 19.83 6.96 13.74
CA ALA A 196 20.37 7.51 12.50
C ALA A 196 19.57 8.71 12.00
N PHE A 197 18.26 8.70 12.25
CA PHE A 197 17.33 9.79 11.94
C PHE A 197 16.34 9.96 13.08
N LYS A 198 15.69 11.14 13.12
CA LYS A 198 14.60 11.41 14.06
C LYS A 198 13.39 10.54 13.75
N ASP A 199 12.72 10.09 14.80
CA ASP A 199 11.43 9.41 14.68
C ASP A 199 10.38 10.27 13.98
N VAL A 200 9.49 9.62 13.26
CA VAL A 200 8.43 10.29 12.52
C VAL A 200 7.08 9.90 13.12
N HIS A 201 6.28 10.91 13.43
CA HIS A 201 4.88 10.78 13.77
C HIS A 201 4.06 11.45 12.67
N ALA A 202 3.17 10.71 12.03
CA ALA A 202 2.33 11.22 10.97
C ALA A 202 0.87 10.91 11.26
N VAL A 203 0.00 11.91 11.08
CA VAL A 203 -1.46 11.77 11.23
C VAL A 203 -2.12 12.19 9.91
N ASN A 204 -3.10 11.43 9.48
CA ASN A 204 -3.98 11.78 8.38
C ASN A 204 -5.42 11.59 8.80
N THR A 205 -6.24 12.62 8.69
CA THR A 205 -7.68 12.55 8.97
C THR A 205 -8.44 13.32 7.92
N PHE A 206 -9.57 12.78 7.48
CA PHE A 206 -10.46 13.50 6.57
C PHE A 206 -11.90 12.97 6.62
N ILE A 207 -12.79 13.78 6.10
CA ILE A 207 -14.19 13.44 5.87
C ILE A 207 -14.47 13.69 4.39
N ASN A 208 -15.09 12.74 3.73
CA ASN A 208 -15.63 12.87 2.38
C ASN A 208 -17.15 12.78 2.43
N TYR A 209 -17.81 13.61 1.63
CA TYR A 209 -19.25 13.58 1.44
C TYR A 209 -19.58 13.56 -0.05
N ASP A 210 -20.28 12.53 -0.50
CA ASP A 210 -20.71 12.41 -1.88
C ASP A 210 -21.98 13.25 -2.10
N LEU A 211 -21.85 14.31 -2.89
CA LEU A 211 -22.96 15.18 -3.26
C LEU A 211 -24.02 14.39 -4.08
N PRO A 212 -25.31 14.77 -3.95
CA PRO A 212 -26.41 14.13 -4.68
C PRO A 212 -26.35 14.38 -6.18
#